data_1da35f656073281674fbdef6705d64df
#
_entry.id   1da35f656073281674fbdef6705d64df
#
_cell.length_a   1.000
_cell.length_b   1.000
_cell.length_c   1.000
_cell.angle_alpha   90.00
_cell.angle_beta   90.00
_cell.angle_gamma   90.00
#
_symmetry.space_group_name_H-M   'P 1'
#
loop_
_entity.id
_entity.type
_entity.pdbx_description
1 polymer ?
#
loop_
_entity_poly.entity_id
_entity_poly.type
_entity_poly.pdbx_seq_one_letter_code
_entity_poly.pdbx_strand_id
1 'polypeptide(L)'
;MGRESGQTEITTDDGIEVFNNEKYYLLKTNVKITSDEYELSADIVKAYFNKDLYDITKISSDGNVMLNSSNGVKASGEKIDFDIINEDLQIFGKNSLLIYNEINMTSDKEIKINNITGEFMVNGPNSRLKSNKIDITGYLIKGKFTQLENVNEIELLNVEDETQINIKTETLDMYALKADYDKKINIIELFDNVKIYRDNESILGDYAKINTLTESYKVTSKKSEKVKVLLNKTDE
;
A
#
# COMPACT_ATOMS: atom_id res chain seq x y z
N MET A 1 14.03 34.38 -10.24
CA MET A 1 12.57 34.59 -10.46
C MET A 1 11.91 33.41 -9.79
N GLY A 2 11.00 33.60 -8.84
CA GLY A 2 10.30 32.48 -8.20
C GLY A 2 9.15 32.00 -9.11
N ARG A 3 8.71 30.73 -8.92
CA ARG A 3 7.55 30.14 -9.60
C ARG A 3 6.27 30.94 -9.26
N GLU A 4 5.43 31.22 -10.25
CA GLU A 4 4.10 31.79 -10.08
C GLU A 4 3.06 30.67 -9.95
N SER A 5 1.89 30.95 -9.33
CA SER A 5 0.79 30.00 -9.24
C SER A 5 0.32 29.53 -10.63
N GLY A 6 0.05 28.23 -10.78
CA GLY A 6 -0.31 27.59 -12.05
C GLY A 6 0.87 27.22 -12.95
N GLN A 7 2.09 27.56 -12.58
CA GLN A 7 3.28 27.14 -13.31
C GLN A 7 3.84 25.85 -12.74
N THR A 8 4.44 25.02 -13.58
CA THR A 8 5.31 23.91 -13.18
C THR A 8 6.76 24.32 -13.40
N GLU A 9 7.55 24.28 -12.34
CA GLU A 9 9.00 24.52 -12.42
C GLU A 9 9.74 23.18 -12.47
N ILE A 10 10.68 23.07 -13.39
CA ILE A 10 11.54 21.89 -13.53
C ILE A 10 12.99 22.35 -13.43
N THR A 11 13.74 21.77 -12.51
CA THR A 11 15.17 22.00 -12.34
C THR A 11 15.95 20.70 -12.42
N THR A 12 17.16 20.74 -12.98
CA THR A 12 18.08 19.63 -13.12
C THR A 12 19.49 20.16 -13.36
N ASP A 13 20.53 19.44 -12.94
CA ASP A 13 21.92 19.89 -13.11
C ASP A 13 22.44 19.62 -14.52
N ASP A 14 21.97 18.54 -15.18
CA ASP A 14 22.48 18.12 -16.51
C ASP A 14 21.62 18.62 -17.70
N GLY A 15 20.57 19.39 -17.41
CA GLY A 15 19.67 19.91 -18.44
C GLY A 15 18.59 18.90 -18.87
N ILE A 16 17.89 19.23 -19.95
CA ILE A 16 16.75 18.48 -20.48
C ILE A 16 17.09 17.99 -21.88
N GLU A 17 17.01 16.68 -22.08
CA GLU A 17 17.11 16.04 -23.39
C GLU A 17 15.70 15.72 -23.92
N VAL A 18 15.44 15.98 -25.19
CA VAL A 18 14.14 15.75 -25.83
C VAL A 18 14.27 14.69 -26.91
N PHE A 19 13.53 13.61 -26.77
CA PHE A 19 13.48 12.49 -27.70
C PHE A 19 12.12 12.49 -28.43
N ASN A 20 12.05 13.26 -29.53
CA ASN A 20 10.79 13.48 -30.26
C ASN A 20 10.20 12.22 -30.91
N ASN A 21 11.06 11.33 -31.38
CA ASN A 21 10.63 10.08 -32.04
C ASN A 21 10.06 9.10 -31.00
N GLU A 22 10.74 8.97 -29.85
CA GLU A 22 10.39 8.09 -28.76
C GLU A 22 9.37 8.71 -27.79
N LYS A 23 9.06 9.99 -27.98
CA LYS A 23 8.05 10.73 -27.23
C LYS A 23 8.31 10.82 -25.74
N TYR A 24 9.53 11.18 -25.33
CA TYR A 24 9.83 11.45 -23.92
C TYR A 24 10.85 12.58 -23.73
N TYR A 25 10.81 13.21 -22.58
CA TYR A 25 11.83 14.08 -22.02
C TYR A 25 12.66 13.29 -21.02
N LEU A 26 13.96 13.50 -21.00
CA LEU A 26 14.90 12.92 -20.06
C LEU A 26 15.59 14.02 -19.26
N LEU A 27 15.46 13.93 -17.94
CA LEU A 27 16.09 14.81 -16.98
C LEU A 27 17.03 13.96 -16.11
N LYS A 28 18.21 14.46 -15.83
CA LYS A 28 19.24 13.74 -15.05
C LYS A 28 19.85 14.66 -14.02
N THR A 29 20.28 14.05 -12.92
CA THR A 29 21.04 14.65 -11.82
C THR A 29 20.27 15.75 -11.07
N ASN A 30 19.89 15.43 -9.83
CA ASN A 30 19.19 16.34 -8.92
C ASN A 30 17.89 16.91 -9.54
N VAL A 31 17.09 16.05 -10.14
CA VAL A 31 15.83 16.47 -10.78
C VAL A 31 14.83 16.88 -9.71
N LYS A 32 14.25 18.07 -9.86
CA LYS A 32 13.17 18.56 -9.05
C LYS A 32 12.06 19.14 -9.94
N ILE A 33 10.84 18.67 -9.74
CA ILE A 33 9.64 19.13 -10.41
C ILE A 33 8.68 19.66 -9.35
N THR A 34 8.30 20.93 -9.44
CA THR A 34 7.43 21.58 -8.46
C THR A 34 6.25 22.22 -9.17
N SER A 35 5.04 21.87 -8.77
CA SER A 35 3.78 22.49 -9.19
C SER A 35 2.98 22.93 -7.97
N ASP A 36 1.77 23.47 -8.17
CA ASP A 36 0.85 23.78 -7.05
C ASP A 36 0.28 22.49 -6.42
N GLU A 37 0.27 21.39 -7.16
CA GLU A 37 -0.34 20.14 -6.76
C GLU A 37 0.65 19.13 -6.20
N TYR A 38 1.91 19.14 -6.66
CA TYR A 38 2.92 18.17 -6.22
C TYR A 38 4.36 18.67 -6.33
N GLU A 39 5.22 18.05 -5.56
CA GLU A 39 6.67 18.14 -5.64
C GLU A 39 7.26 16.74 -5.82
N LEU A 40 8.05 16.55 -6.89
CA LEU A 40 8.77 15.32 -7.20
C LEU A 40 10.27 15.59 -7.21
N SER A 41 11.05 14.75 -6.55
CA SER A 41 12.51 14.72 -6.65
C SER A 41 13.03 13.33 -6.98
N ALA A 42 14.08 13.25 -7.82
CA ALA A 42 14.70 11.99 -8.22
C ALA A 42 16.10 12.25 -8.82
N ASP A 43 16.89 11.20 -9.00
CA ASP A 43 18.15 11.31 -9.73
C ASP A 43 17.91 11.40 -11.25
N ILE A 44 16.94 10.65 -11.77
CA ILE A 44 16.57 10.60 -13.19
C ILE A 44 15.04 10.63 -13.31
N VAL A 45 14.52 11.40 -14.26
CA VAL A 45 13.11 11.41 -14.63
C VAL A 45 12.94 11.29 -16.14
N LYS A 46 12.08 10.36 -16.56
CA LYS A 46 11.55 10.28 -17.94
C LYS A 46 10.09 10.65 -17.93
N ALA A 47 9.72 11.69 -18.66
CA ALA A 47 8.34 12.12 -18.84
C ALA A 47 7.89 11.82 -20.28
N TYR A 48 6.97 10.87 -20.44
CA TYR A 48 6.44 10.47 -21.75
C TYR A 48 5.26 11.35 -22.12
N PHE A 49 5.16 11.74 -23.38
CA PHE A 49 4.15 12.65 -23.89
C PHE A 49 3.54 12.17 -25.20
N ASN A 50 2.33 12.61 -25.52
CA ASN A 50 1.72 12.40 -26.85
C ASN A 50 2.14 13.49 -27.84
N LYS A 51 1.96 14.76 -27.48
CA LYS A 51 2.21 15.91 -28.35
C LYS A 51 3.38 16.75 -27.86
N ASP A 52 3.33 17.20 -26.62
CA ASP A 52 4.30 18.10 -26.00
C ASP A 52 4.30 17.99 -24.47
N LEU A 53 5.05 18.85 -23.77
CA LEU A 53 5.15 18.90 -22.29
C LEU A 53 3.82 19.10 -21.56
N TYR A 54 2.78 19.59 -22.22
CA TYR A 54 1.46 19.78 -21.63
C TYR A 54 0.59 18.52 -21.73
N ASP A 55 1.06 17.49 -22.45
CA ASP A 55 0.34 16.25 -22.71
C ASP A 55 1.14 15.04 -22.20
N ILE A 56 1.60 15.13 -20.94
CA ILE A 56 2.33 14.05 -20.26
C ILE A 56 1.38 12.91 -19.94
N THR A 57 1.75 11.69 -20.35
CA THR A 57 0.94 10.47 -20.16
C THR A 57 1.50 9.54 -19.10
N LYS A 58 2.82 9.53 -18.91
CA LYS A 58 3.51 8.68 -17.95
C LYS A 58 4.78 9.36 -17.45
N ILE A 59 5.08 9.18 -16.17
CA ILE A 59 6.33 9.59 -15.53
C ILE A 59 7.02 8.34 -14.99
N SER A 60 8.32 8.20 -15.26
CA SER A 60 9.18 7.18 -14.66
C SER A 60 10.36 7.89 -13.99
N SER A 61 10.50 7.70 -12.69
CA SER A 61 11.52 8.36 -11.86
C SER A 61 12.39 7.30 -11.20
N ASP A 62 13.69 7.45 -11.30
CA ASP A 62 14.70 6.52 -10.77
C ASP A 62 15.68 7.25 -9.85
N GLY A 63 16.11 6.57 -8.79
CA GLY A 63 17.10 7.03 -7.82
C GLY A 63 16.53 8.02 -6.79
N ASN A 64 16.50 7.62 -5.52
CA ASN A 64 16.11 8.47 -4.38
C ASN A 64 14.78 9.21 -4.58
N VAL A 65 13.78 8.51 -5.13
CA VAL A 65 12.53 9.16 -5.54
C VAL A 65 11.69 9.54 -4.34
N MET A 66 11.25 10.80 -4.30
CA MET A 66 10.27 11.31 -3.33
C MET A 66 9.19 12.12 -4.06
N LEU A 67 7.94 11.80 -3.78
CA LEU A 67 6.76 12.52 -4.27
C LEU A 67 5.93 12.98 -3.07
N ASN A 68 5.61 14.26 -3.05
CA ASN A 68 4.68 14.86 -2.09
C ASN A 68 3.61 15.61 -2.86
N SER A 69 2.34 15.37 -2.56
CA SER A 69 1.24 16.11 -3.17
C SER A 69 0.51 16.99 -2.15
N SER A 70 -0.13 18.04 -2.65
CA SER A 70 -0.88 19.02 -1.83
C SER A 70 -2.09 18.39 -1.13
N ASN A 71 -2.64 17.29 -1.65
CA ASN A 71 -3.73 16.52 -1.03
C ASN A 71 -3.26 15.48 0.01
N GLY A 72 -1.97 15.52 0.40
CA GLY A 72 -1.43 14.68 1.47
C GLY A 72 -0.90 13.31 1.03
N VAL A 73 -0.91 12.99 -0.27
CA VAL A 73 -0.25 11.77 -0.78
C VAL A 73 1.26 11.95 -0.72
N LYS A 74 1.96 10.96 -0.15
CA LYS A 74 3.42 10.89 -0.13
C LYS A 74 3.86 9.53 -0.62
N ALA A 75 4.82 9.51 -1.54
CA ALA A 75 5.43 8.28 -2.03
C ALA A 75 6.95 8.40 -2.05
N SER A 76 7.65 7.32 -1.72
CA SER A 76 9.10 7.24 -1.86
C SER A 76 9.58 5.83 -2.16
N GLY A 77 10.69 5.71 -2.88
CA GLY A 77 11.29 4.44 -3.26
C GLY A 77 12.55 4.63 -4.09
N GLU A 78 13.11 3.54 -4.55
CA GLU A 78 14.23 3.56 -5.49
C GLU A 78 13.76 3.98 -6.90
N LYS A 79 12.52 3.58 -7.25
CA LYS A 79 11.87 3.92 -8.51
C LYS A 79 10.39 4.14 -8.30
N ILE A 80 9.82 5.12 -9.01
CA ILE A 80 8.38 5.36 -9.09
C ILE A 80 7.97 5.49 -10.56
N ASP A 81 7.02 4.66 -10.97
CA ASP A 81 6.32 4.76 -12.25
C ASP A 81 4.88 5.23 -12.01
N PHE A 82 4.45 6.26 -12.72
CA PHE A 82 3.09 6.77 -12.66
C PHE A 82 2.51 6.89 -14.08
N ASP A 83 1.51 6.07 -14.38
CA ASP A 83 0.67 6.20 -15.58
C ASP A 83 -0.48 7.15 -15.25
N ILE A 84 -0.42 8.36 -15.82
CA ILE A 84 -1.38 9.44 -15.53
C ILE A 84 -2.75 9.12 -16.12
N ILE A 85 -2.79 8.45 -17.27
CA ILE A 85 -4.05 8.14 -17.98
C ILE A 85 -4.85 7.07 -17.24
N ASN A 86 -4.16 6.03 -16.77
CA ASN A 86 -4.78 4.90 -16.07
C ASN A 86 -4.79 5.09 -14.55
N GLU A 87 -4.19 6.19 -14.06
CA GLU A 87 -4.00 6.48 -12.63
C GLU A 87 -3.34 5.31 -11.86
N ASP A 88 -2.39 4.65 -12.50
CA ASP A 88 -1.59 3.57 -11.91
C ASP A 88 -0.30 4.11 -11.32
N LEU A 89 -0.13 3.99 -10.01
CA LEU A 89 1.11 4.30 -9.30
C LEU A 89 1.81 2.99 -8.90
N GLN A 90 3.11 2.89 -9.22
CA GLN A 90 3.95 1.77 -8.85
C GLN A 90 5.23 2.29 -8.21
N ILE A 91 5.56 1.80 -7.02
CA ILE A 91 6.73 2.16 -6.23
C ILE A 91 7.58 0.91 -6.05
N PHE A 92 8.86 1.00 -6.34
CA PHE A 92 9.78 -0.14 -6.29
C PHE A 92 10.98 0.17 -5.41
N GLY A 93 11.54 -0.90 -4.85
CA GLY A 93 12.79 -0.90 -4.15
C GLY A 93 12.66 -1.03 -2.63
N LYS A 94 13.81 -1.05 -1.98
CA LYS A 94 13.89 -1.15 -0.54
C LYS A 94 13.35 0.11 0.14
N ASN A 95 12.66 -0.07 1.26
CA ASN A 95 12.00 1.01 2.01
C ASN A 95 10.97 1.80 1.18
N SER A 96 10.31 1.14 0.21
CA SER A 96 9.18 1.74 -0.51
C SER A 96 8.08 2.15 0.47
N LEU A 97 7.56 3.35 0.30
CA LEU A 97 6.53 3.95 1.14
C LEU A 97 5.45 4.60 0.27
N LEU A 98 4.19 4.38 0.61
CA LEU A 98 3.05 5.15 0.15
C LEU A 98 2.19 5.55 1.34
N ILE A 99 1.97 6.86 1.50
CA ILE A 99 0.97 7.42 2.39
C ILE A 99 -0.15 7.95 1.51
N TYR A 100 -1.34 7.39 1.69
CA TYR A 100 -2.53 7.74 0.93
C TYR A 100 -3.70 7.91 1.90
N ASN A 101 -4.13 9.15 2.10
CA ASN A 101 -5.05 9.52 3.17
C ASN A 101 -4.49 9.05 4.53
N GLU A 102 -5.27 8.30 5.33
CA GLU A 102 -4.84 7.76 6.64
C GLU A 102 -4.17 6.38 6.55
N ILE A 103 -3.87 5.91 5.32
CA ILE A 103 -3.30 4.59 5.07
C ILE A 103 -1.82 4.72 4.75
N ASN A 104 -1.00 3.98 5.48
CA ASN A 104 0.43 3.83 5.24
C ASN A 104 0.71 2.43 4.69
N MET A 105 1.34 2.34 3.54
CA MET A 105 1.83 1.10 2.95
C MET A 105 3.36 1.14 2.89
N THR A 106 4.01 0.07 3.31
CA THR A 106 5.47 -0.10 3.23
C THR A 106 5.84 -1.45 2.66
N SER A 107 6.95 -1.52 1.93
CA SER A 107 7.53 -2.77 1.42
C SER A 107 9.00 -2.59 1.07
N ASP A 108 9.77 -3.68 1.08
CA ASP A 108 11.15 -3.69 0.57
C ASP A 108 11.21 -4.15 -0.89
N LYS A 109 10.07 -4.23 -1.61
CA LYS A 109 10.06 -4.65 -3.01
C LYS A 109 9.13 -3.81 -3.88
N GLU A 110 7.81 -3.81 -3.60
CA GLU A 110 6.85 -3.19 -4.51
C GLU A 110 5.55 -2.77 -3.81
N ILE A 111 5.05 -1.59 -4.17
CA ILE A 111 3.71 -1.12 -3.84
C ILE A 111 3.04 -0.68 -5.13
N LYS A 112 1.80 -1.12 -5.34
CA LYS A 112 0.94 -0.69 -6.46
C LYS A 112 -0.39 -0.18 -5.95
N ILE A 113 -0.91 0.85 -6.60
CA ILE A 113 -2.27 1.32 -6.41
C ILE A 113 -2.83 1.85 -7.73
N ASN A 114 -4.06 1.48 -8.04
CA ASN A 114 -4.83 2.08 -9.12
C ASN A 114 -5.93 2.95 -8.51
N ASN A 115 -5.88 4.25 -8.80
CA ASN A 115 -6.80 5.21 -8.19
C ASN A 115 -8.22 5.15 -8.81
N ILE A 116 -8.37 4.62 -10.04
CA ILE A 116 -9.67 4.44 -10.71
C ILE A 116 -10.41 3.25 -10.14
N THR A 117 -9.73 2.10 -9.99
CA THR A 117 -10.36 0.85 -9.52
C THR A 117 -10.35 0.68 -8.01
N GLY A 118 -9.48 1.41 -7.32
CA GLY A 118 -9.19 1.25 -5.89
C GLY A 118 -8.35 0.01 -5.56
N GLU A 119 -7.92 -0.75 -6.55
CA GLU A 119 -7.09 -1.94 -6.34
C GLU A 119 -5.69 -1.57 -5.86
N PHE A 120 -5.17 -2.31 -4.90
CA PHE A 120 -3.83 -2.13 -4.38
C PHE A 120 -3.10 -3.45 -4.14
N MET A 121 -1.77 -3.36 -4.14
CA MET A 121 -0.87 -4.47 -3.78
C MET A 121 0.36 -3.95 -3.05
N VAL A 122 0.71 -4.62 -1.95
CA VAL A 122 1.97 -4.45 -1.22
C VAL A 122 2.67 -5.80 -1.24
N ASN A 123 3.85 -5.90 -1.85
CA ASN A 123 4.50 -7.16 -2.14
C ASN A 123 5.98 -7.14 -1.76
N GLY A 124 6.43 -8.16 -1.06
CA GLY A 124 7.82 -8.39 -0.71
C GLY A 124 8.09 -8.43 0.80
N PRO A 125 9.36 -8.53 1.20
CA PRO A 125 9.73 -8.47 2.60
C PRO A 125 9.25 -7.17 3.25
N ASN A 126 8.92 -7.24 4.55
CA ASN A 126 8.47 -6.09 5.34
C ASN A 126 7.22 -5.39 4.80
N SER A 127 6.38 -6.14 4.02
CA SER A 127 5.11 -5.59 3.54
C SER A 127 4.16 -5.35 4.71
N ARG A 128 3.64 -4.12 4.77
CA ARG A 128 2.71 -3.67 5.81
C ARG A 128 1.70 -2.69 5.24
N LEU A 129 0.46 -2.83 5.70
CA LEU A 129 -0.60 -1.85 5.51
C LEU A 129 -1.12 -1.44 6.89
N LYS A 130 -1.06 -0.16 7.20
CA LYS A 130 -1.50 0.38 8.48
C LYS A 130 -2.45 1.55 8.29
N SER A 131 -3.56 1.50 9.03
CA SER A 131 -4.49 2.62 9.22
C SER A 131 -4.77 2.83 10.71
N ASN A 132 -5.64 3.76 11.04
CA ASN A 132 -6.07 3.97 12.44
C ASN A 132 -6.82 2.77 13.04
N LYS A 133 -7.43 1.92 12.21
CA LYS A 133 -8.29 0.80 12.64
C LYS A 133 -7.63 -0.58 12.51
N ILE A 134 -6.63 -0.71 11.65
CA ILE A 134 -6.05 -2.02 11.33
C ILE A 134 -4.56 -1.89 11.01
N ASP A 135 -3.79 -2.88 11.41
CA ASP A 135 -2.37 -3.02 11.12
C ASP A 135 -2.13 -4.43 10.59
N ILE A 136 -1.67 -4.53 9.36
CA ILE A 136 -1.53 -5.79 8.62
C ILE A 136 -0.08 -5.97 8.19
N THR A 137 0.48 -7.13 8.45
CA THR A 137 1.78 -7.54 7.93
C THR A 137 1.70 -8.90 7.25
N GLY A 138 2.47 -9.09 6.19
CA GLY A 138 2.58 -10.32 5.42
C GLY A 138 3.54 -10.13 4.26
N TYR A 139 3.84 -11.16 3.49
CA TYR A 139 4.67 -11.02 2.30
C TYR A 139 3.92 -10.40 1.12
N LEU A 140 2.65 -10.75 0.98
CA LEU A 140 1.76 -10.25 -0.07
C LEU A 140 0.45 -9.78 0.57
N ILE A 141 0.13 -8.50 0.35
CA ILE A 141 -1.12 -7.88 0.77
C ILE A 141 -1.77 -7.31 -0.48
N LYS A 142 -2.94 -7.84 -0.85
CA LYS A 142 -3.74 -7.36 -1.98
C LYS A 142 -5.11 -6.94 -1.50
N GLY A 143 -5.70 -5.97 -2.16
CA GLY A 143 -7.05 -5.59 -1.79
C GLY A 143 -7.65 -4.55 -2.72
N LYS A 144 -8.79 -4.06 -2.28
CA LYS A 144 -9.53 -3.02 -2.94
C LYS A 144 -10.11 -2.07 -1.90
N PHE A 145 -9.98 -0.77 -2.16
CA PHE A 145 -10.66 0.27 -1.40
C PHE A 145 -12.02 0.59 -2.01
N THR A 146 -13.02 0.87 -1.17
CA THR A 146 -14.23 1.54 -1.63
C THR A 146 -13.89 2.99 -1.97
N GLN A 147 -14.31 3.42 -3.15
CA GLN A 147 -14.25 4.84 -3.54
C GLN A 147 -15.47 5.58 -2.96
N LEU A 148 -15.43 5.89 -1.67
CA LEU A 148 -16.37 6.81 -1.08
C LEU A 148 -15.70 8.19 -0.97
N GLU A 149 -16.41 9.24 -1.33
CA GLU A 149 -15.94 10.61 -1.17
C GLU A 149 -15.33 10.80 0.23
N ASN A 150 -14.01 11.02 0.29
CA ASN A 150 -13.20 11.30 1.48
C ASN A 150 -12.93 10.17 2.50
N VAL A 151 -13.34 8.94 2.28
CA VAL A 151 -13.00 7.81 3.17
C VAL A 151 -12.62 6.58 2.34
N ASN A 152 -11.36 6.16 2.42
CA ASN A 152 -10.92 4.90 1.85
C ASN A 152 -11.10 3.79 2.89
N GLU A 153 -12.11 2.96 2.70
CA GLU A 153 -12.29 1.74 3.50
C GLU A 153 -11.87 0.51 2.67
N ILE A 154 -11.29 -0.47 3.33
CA ILE A 154 -10.95 -1.74 2.67
C ILE A 154 -12.25 -2.49 2.38
N GLU A 155 -12.55 -2.72 1.10
CA GLU A 155 -13.69 -3.52 0.64
C GLU A 155 -13.34 -5.02 0.59
N LEU A 156 -12.19 -5.32 0.00
CA LEU A 156 -11.64 -6.67 -0.13
C LEU A 156 -10.19 -6.68 0.31
N LEU A 157 -9.78 -7.77 0.97
CA LEU A 157 -8.39 -7.98 1.36
C LEU A 157 -8.03 -9.45 1.24
N ASN A 158 -6.86 -9.71 0.71
CA ASN A 158 -6.17 -10.99 0.73
C ASN A 158 -4.75 -10.76 1.25
N VAL A 159 -4.34 -11.53 2.25
CA VAL A 159 -3.00 -11.47 2.85
C VAL A 159 -2.40 -12.86 2.86
N GLU A 160 -1.16 -12.99 2.42
CA GLU A 160 -0.44 -14.26 2.35
C GLU A 160 1.01 -14.11 2.79
N ASP A 161 1.51 -15.11 3.52
CA ASP A 161 2.92 -15.26 3.88
C ASP A 161 3.23 -16.75 4.13
N GLU A 162 4.36 -17.23 3.66
CA GLU A 162 4.79 -18.64 3.86
C GLU A 162 5.11 -18.94 5.33
N THR A 163 5.42 -17.92 6.12
CA THR A 163 5.81 -18.05 7.53
C THR A 163 4.68 -17.66 8.46
N GLN A 164 4.22 -16.42 8.39
CA GLN A 164 3.14 -15.90 9.22
C GLN A 164 2.69 -14.52 8.74
N ILE A 165 1.38 -14.34 8.60
CA ILE A 165 0.75 -13.02 8.55
C ILE A 165 0.33 -12.58 9.95
N ASN A 166 0.20 -11.26 10.13
CA ASN A 166 -0.45 -10.68 11.31
C ASN A 166 -1.50 -9.66 10.89
N ILE A 167 -2.68 -9.74 11.47
CA ILE A 167 -3.75 -8.74 11.33
C ILE A 167 -4.15 -8.30 12.73
N LYS A 168 -3.87 -7.06 13.04
CA LYS A 168 -4.19 -6.46 14.33
C LYS A 168 -5.29 -5.42 14.18
N THR A 169 -6.34 -5.58 14.94
CA THR A 169 -7.43 -4.59 15.11
C THR A 169 -7.37 -3.99 16.52
N GLU A 170 -8.34 -3.19 16.88
CA GLU A 170 -8.44 -2.63 18.23
C GLU A 170 -8.60 -3.71 19.31
N THR A 171 -9.32 -4.79 19.01
CA THR A 171 -9.71 -5.83 19.98
C THR A 171 -9.06 -7.19 19.77
N LEU A 172 -8.55 -7.46 18.57
CA LEU A 172 -7.99 -8.77 18.17
C LEU A 172 -6.59 -8.64 17.59
N ASP A 173 -5.73 -9.59 17.94
CA ASP A 173 -4.43 -9.80 17.32
C ASP A 173 -4.41 -11.22 16.71
N MET A 174 -4.40 -11.28 15.37
CA MET A 174 -4.67 -12.49 14.61
C MET A 174 -3.47 -12.88 13.76
N TYR A 175 -3.13 -14.17 13.77
CA TYR A 175 -2.03 -14.76 13.02
C TYR A 175 -2.51 -15.97 12.22
N ALA A 176 -1.98 -16.15 11.01
CA ALA A 176 -2.26 -17.27 10.12
C ALA A 176 -1.18 -17.36 9.04
N LEU A 177 -1.32 -18.26 8.05
CA LEU A 177 -0.53 -18.19 6.82
C LEU A 177 -1.24 -17.40 5.72
N LYS A 178 -2.59 -17.37 5.79
CA LYS A 178 -3.41 -16.61 4.83
C LYS A 178 -4.63 -16.03 5.52
N ALA A 179 -5.11 -14.89 5.01
CA ALA A 179 -6.38 -14.28 5.39
C ALA A 179 -7.11 -13.74 4.17
N ASP A 180 -8.43 -13.85 4.18
CA ASP A 180 -9.35 -13.20 3.26
C ASP A 180 -10.36 -12.36 4.04
N TYR A 181 -10.66 -11.15 3.57
CA TYR A 181 -11.69 -10.26 4.12
C TYR A 181 -12.62 -9.76 3.02
N ASP A 182 -13.91 -9.85 3.28
CA ASP A 182 -14.95 -9.26 2.45
C ASP A 182 -15.87 -8.39 3.33
N LYS A 183 -15.84 -7.08 3.06
CA LYS A 183 -16.65 -6.10 3.78
C LYS A 183 -18.15 -6.29 3.55
N LYS A 184 -18.58 -6.78 2.38
CA LYS A 184 -20.01 -6.96 2.06
C LYS A 184 -20.70 -7.93 3.00
N ILE A 185 -19.96 -8.95 3.44
CA ILE A 185 -20.45 -9.95 4.40
C ILE A 185 -19.87 -9.75 5.79
N ASN A 186 -18.95 -8.78 5.96
CA ASN A 186 -18.25 -8.45 7.21
C ASN A 186 -17.53 -9.66 7.84
N ILE A 187 -16.85 -10.46 7.01
CA ILE A 187 -16.17 -11.66 7.44
C ILE A 187 -14.67 -11.58 7.14
N ILE A 188 -13.85 -11.91 8.16
CA ILE A 188 -12.45 -12.29 7.99
C ILE A 188 -12.38 -13.81 8.10
N GLU A 189 -11.71 -14.44 7.15
CA GLU A 189 -11.36 -15.86 7.19
C GLU A 189 -9.85 -16.01 7.31
N LEU A 190 -9.40 -16.83 8.26
CA LEU A 190 -7.99 -17.14 8.50
C LEU A 190 -7.72 -18.59 8.21
N PHE A 191 -6.62 -18.88 7.53
CA PHE A 191 -6.26 -20.23 7.08
C PHE A 191 -4.86 -20.61 7.53
N ASP A 192 -4.74 -21.80 8.05
CA ASP A 192 -3.54 -22.49 8.49
C ASP A 192 -2.74 -21.79 9.61
N ASN A 193 -2.38 -22.56 10.63
CA ASN A 193 -1.63 -22.08 11.79
C ASN A 193 -2.29 -20.89 12.50
N VAL A 194 -3.61 -20.90 12.60
CA VAL A 194 -4.40 -19.81 13.15
C VAL A 194 -4.13 -19.64 14.64
N LYS A 195 -3.87 -18.39 15.04
CA LYS A 195 -3.79 -17.97 16.45
C LYS A 195 -4.54 -16.64 16.58
N ILE A 196 -5.44 -16.57 17.53
CA ILE A 196 -6.19 -15.35 17.86
C ILE A 196 -5.95 -15.02 19.31
N TYR A 197 -5.52 -13.80 19.57
CA TYR A 197 -5.35 -13.24 20.91
C TYR A 197 -6.40 -12.17 21.14
N ARG A 198 -7.04 -12.24 22.29
CA ARG A 198 -8.00 -11.25 22.80
C ARG A 198 -7.81 -11.14 24.29
N ASP A 199 -7.44 -9.95 24.76
CA ASP A 199 -7.15 -9.72 26.17
C ASP A 199 -6.18 -10.77 26.75
N ASN A 200 -6.64 -11.58 27.71
CA ASN A 200 -5.87 -12.64 28.35
C ASN A 200 -6.14 -14.04 27.76
N GLU A 201 -6.83 -14.11 26.64
CA GLU A 201 -7.19 -15.37 25.97
C GLU A 201 -6.37 -15.54 24.69
N SER A 202 -5.99 -16.77 24.41
CA SER A 202 -5.49 -17.16 23.09
C SER A 202 -6.15 -18.45 22.61
N ILE A 203 -6.52 -18.47 21.32
CA ILE A 203 -7.17 -19.60 20.69
C ILE A 203 -6.35 -20.01 19.46
N LEU A 204 -6.05 -21.30 19.38
CA LEU A 204 -5.25 -21.88 18.32
C LEU A 204 -6.08 -22.92 17.53
N GLY A 205 -5.90 -22.94 16.22
CA GLY A 205 -6.56 -23.87 15.30
C GLY A 205 -5.98 -23.80 13.90
N ASP A 206 -6.69 -24.35 12.93
CA ASP A 206 -6.26 -24.36 11.52
C ASP A 206 -7.09 -23.43 10.63
N TYR A 207 -8.28 -23.08 11.07
CA TYR A 207 -9.18 -22.18 10.37
C TYR A 207 -9.98 -21.35 11.37
N ALA A 208 -10.18 -20.08 11.05
CA ALA A 208 -11.09 -19.23 11.80
C ALA A 208 -11.96 -18.38 10.87
N LYS A 209 -13.19 -18.15 11.32
CA LYS A 209 -14.13 -17.21 10.70
C LYS A 209 -14.55 -16.19 11.73
N ILE A 210 -14.31 -14.92 11.46
CA ILE A 210 -14.54 -13.79 12.34
C ILE A 210 -15.57 -12.87 11.70
N ASN A 211 -16.65 -12.55 12.42
CA ASN A 211 -17.60 -11.52 12.02
C ASN A 211 -17.16 -10.18 12.60
N THR A 212 -16.82 -9.22 11.76
CA THR A 212 -16.28 -7.92 12.18
C THR A 212 -17.31 -6.96 12.75
N LEU A 213 -18.62 -7.22 12.54
CA LEU A 213 -19.69 -6.42 13.14
C LEU A 213 -20.05 -6.85 14.57
N THR A 214 -20.08 -8.18 14.77
CA THR A 214 -20.49 -8.75 16.07
C THR A 214 -19.30 -9.12 16.95
N GLU A 215 -18.08 -9.00 16.41
CA GLU A 215 -16.82 -9.44 17.02
C GLU A 215 -16.83 -10.91 17.46
N SER A 216 -17.75 -11.70 16.87
CA SER A 216 -17.84 -13.14 17.13
C SER A 216 -16.93 -13.92 16.20
N TYR A 217 -16.37 -15.00 16.69
CA TYR A 217 -15.49 -15.85 15.88
C TYR A 217 -15.69 -17.32 16.21
N LYS A 218 -15.42 -18.15 15.19
CA LYS A 218 -15.39 -19.61 15.29
C LYS A 218 -14.04 -20.11 14.80
N VAL A 219 -13.36 -20.87 15.67
CA VAL A 219 -12.09 -21.52 15.33
C VAL A 219 -12.33 -23.04 15.17
N THR A 220 -11.72 -23.65 14.18
CA THR A 220 -11.77 -25.09 13.95
C THR A 220 -10.38 -25.63 13.65
N SER A 221 -10.19 -26.93 13.86
CA SER A 221 -8.97 -27.65 13.50
C SER A 221 -9.28 -28.84 12.58
N LYS A 222 -8.27 -29.32 11.85
CA LYS A 222 -8.34 -30.51 11.01
C LYS A 222 -8.72 -31.73 11.88
N LYS A 223 -9.32 -32.75 11.29
CA LYS A 223 -9.91 -33.92 12.00
C LYS A 223 -8.99 -34.61 13.03
N SER A 224 -7.67 -34.53 12.87
CA SER A 224 -6.65 -35.10 13.76
C SER A 224 -6.19 -34.20 14.88
N GLU A 225 -6.54 -32.94 14.86
CA GLU A 225 -6.08 -31.91 15.79
C GLU A 225 -7.24 -31.30 16.58
N LYS A 226 -6.94 -30.72 17.72
CA LYS A 226 -7.94 -30.07 18.57
C LYS A 226 -7.71 -28.57 18.59
N VAL A 227 -8.79 -27.80 18.61
CA VAL A 227 -8.73 -26.40 18.98
C VAL A 227 -8.22 -26.29 20.41
N LYS A 228 -7.26 -25.42 20.65
CA LYS A 228 -6.67 -25.18 21.96
C LYS A 228 -7.00 -23.78 22.43
N VAL A 229 -7.51 -23.64 23.63
CA VAL A 229 -7.73 -22.38 24.30
C VAL A 229 -6.80 -22.27 25.49
N LEU A 230 -6.09 -21.16 25.61
CA LEU A 230 -5.22 -20.83 26.73
C LEU A 230 -5.78 -19.58 27.43
N LEU A 231 -5.97 -19.65 28.72
CA LEU A 231 -6.43 -18.56 29.56
C LEU A 231 -5.31 -18.16 30.51
N ASN A 232 -4.85 -16.94 30.45
CA ASN A 232 -3.88 -16.40 31.38
C ASN A 232 -4.62 -15.85 32.59
N LYS A 233 -4.24 -16.28 33.82
CA LYS A 233 -4.75 -15.65 35.03
C LYS A 233 -4.27 -14.21 35.09
N THR A 234 -5.16 -13.26 35.27
CA THR A 234 -4.82 -11.94 35.79
C THR A 234 -4.45 -12.12 37.25
N ASP A 235 -3.18 -11.86 37.60
CA ASP A 235 -2.84 -11.65 39.01
C ASP A 235 -3.54 -10.35 39.44
N GLU A 236 -4.50 -10.49 40.38
CA GLU A 236 -5.16 -9.37 41.06
C GLU A 236 -4.16 -8.68 42.00
#